data_5142e26396bc5688e9421cb97ffc369e
#
_entry.id   5142e26396bc5688e9421cb97ffc369e
#
_cell.length_a   1.000
_cell.length_b   1.000
_cell.length_c   1.000
_cell.angle_alpha   90.00
_cell.angle_beta   90.00
_cell.angle_gamma   90.00
#
_symmetry.space_group_name_H-M   'P 1'
#
loop_
_entity.id
_entity.type
_entity.pdbx_description
1 polymer ?
#
loop_
_entity_poly.entity_id
_entity_poly.type
_entity_poly.pdbx_seq_one_letter_code
_entity_poly.pdbx_strand_id
1 'polypeptide(L)'
;LKKLEKLGLLYRCTLSRKELSEVMSAPHPDNASNSTEKTPTDTFRYISAIENERRLGAGAPYAIRLHMGAALKLAGNLKWYDCEHGEQIAEPETFGDIVLARKDIATSYHLSVTIDDAIQGITRVTRGNDLLPATHIHRLLQELLELPTPDYHHHKMITDKNGLRLAKRNKSSTLQEMKKSGQN
;
A
#
# COMPACT_ATOMS: atom_id res chain seq x y z
N LEU A 1 1.50 -12.38 8.69
CA LEU A 1 0.12 -12.16 9.14
C LEU A 1 -0.07 -12.51 10.62
N LYS A 2 0.33 -13.70 11.10
CA LYS A 2 0.13 -14.15 12.49
C LYS A 2 0.62 -13.14 13.57
N LYS A 3 1.73 -12.43 13.33
CA LYS A 3 2.22 -11.40 14.28
C LYS A 3 1.27 -10.21 14.34
N LEU A 4 0.83 -9.70 13.18
CA LEU A 4 -0.13 -8.58 13.11
C LEU A 4 -1.51 -8.97 13.68
N GLU A 5 -1.93 -10.21 13.52
CA GLU A 5 -3.16 -10.74 14.12
C GLU A 5 -3.08 -10.77 15.64
N LYS A 6 -1.96 -11.25 16.20
CA LYS A 6 -1.72 -11.22 17.67
C LYS A 6 -1.72 -9.81 18.25
N LEU A 7 -1.32 -8.81 17.46
CA LEU A 7 -1.38 -7.39 17.84
C LEU A 7 -2.78 -6.79 17.71
N GLY A 8 -3.79 -7.57 17.26
CA GLY A 8 -5.14 -7.08 17.06
C GLY A 8 -5.30 -6.07 15.92
N LEU A 9 -4.35 -6.07 14.97
CA LEU A 9 -4.30 -5.07 13.89
C LEU A 9 -5.01 -5.52 12.61
N LEU A 10 -5.53 -6.75 12.56
CA LEU A 10 -6.14 -7.31 11.35
C LEU A 10 -7.64 -7.50 11.54
N TYR A 11 -8.36 -7.32 10.45
CA TYR A 11 -9.78 -7.68 10.38
C TYR A 11 -10.15 -8.20 8.98
N ARG A 12 -11.25 -8.96 8.92
CA ARG A 12 -11.83 -9.47 7.68
C ARG A 12 -12.84 -8.47 7.14
N CYS A 13 -12.72 -8.11 5.87
CA CYS A 13 -13.61 -7.17 5.20
C CYS A 13 -14.24 -7.83 3.97
N THR A 14 -15.56 -7.89 3.91
CA THR A 14 -16.30 -8.50 2.80
C THR A 14 -16.62 -7.51 1.68
N LEU A 15 -16.29 -6.22 1.83
CA LEU A 15 -16.49 -5.23 0.78
C LEU A 15 -15.56 -5.50 -0.41
N SER A 16 -16.14 -5.59 -1.59
CA SER A 16 -15.41 -5.61 -2.85
C SER A 16 -14.79 -4.23 -3.14
N ARG A 17 -13.80 -4.19 -4.06
CA ARG A 17 -13.20 -2.93 -4.51
C ARG A 17 -14.23 -1.98 -5.11
N LYS A 18 -15.24 -2.52 -5.82
CA LYS A 18 -16.32 -1.76 -6.43
C LYS A 18 -17.20 -1.11 -5.35
N GLU A 19 -17.69 -1.89 -4.39
CA GLU A 19 -18.49 -1.40 -3.28
C GLU A 19 -17.75 -0.32 -2.48
N LEU A 20 -16.46 -0.49 -2.20
CA LEU A 20 -15.65 0.53 -1.53
C LEU A 20 -15.59 1.82 -2.35
N SER A 21 -15.35 1.72 -3.66
CA SER A 21 -15.31 2.89 -4.55
C SER A 21 -16.64 3.62 -4.59
N GLU A 22 -17.75 2.90 -4.66
CA GLU A 22 -19.10 3.46 -4.69
C GLU A 22 -19.42 4.19 -3.39
N VAL A 23 -19.12 3.59 -2.24
CA VAL A 23 -19.39 4.20 -0.93
C VAL A 23 -18.48 5.40 -0.67
N MET A 24 -17.20 5.34 -1.07
CA MET A 24 -16.29 6.48 -0.97
C MET A 24 -16.68 7.65 -1.88
N SER A 25 -17.42 7.39 -2.96
CA SER A 25 -17.88 8.41 -3.90
C SER A 25 -19.25 9.00 -3.50
N ALA A 26 -19.99 8.35 -2.61
CA ALA A 26 -21.28 8.81 -2.15
C ALA A 26 -21.14 10.06 -1.24
N PRO A 27 -22.00 11.08 -1.38
CA PRO A 27 -22.02 12.21 -0.45
C PRO A 27 -22.48 11.72 0.93
N HIS A 28 -21.60 11.84 1.94
CA HIS A 28 -21.97 11.54 3.32
C HIS A 28 -22.64 12.76 3.98
N PRO A 29 -23.77 12.58 4.69
CA PRO A 29 -24.48 13.66 5.36
C PRO A 29 -23.67 14.36 6.48
N ASP A 30 -22.62 13.71 7.01
CA ASP A 30 -21.79 14.24 8.10
C ASP A 30 -20.61 15.12 7.65
N ASN A 31 -20.45 15.39 6.35
CA ASN A 31 -19.36 16.23 5.81
C ASN A 31 -19.75 17.71 5.68
N ALA A 32 -20.61 18.24 6.55
CA ALA A 32 -20.95 19.67 6.58
C ALA A 32 -19.91 20.55 7.30
N SER A 33 -18.80 20.01 7.76
CA SER A 33 -17.67 20.77 8.31
C SER A 33 -16.46 20.68 7.38
N ASN A 34 -16.09 21.84 6.83
CA ASN A 34 -14.94 22.14 5.99
C ASN A 34 -13.64 21.43 6.41
N SER A 35 -13.41 20.20 5.95
CA SER A 35 -12.09 19.62 5.92
C SER A 35 -11.85 18.98 4.56
N THR A 36 -10.92 19.56 3.82
CA THR A 36 -10.48 19.20 2.46
C THR A 36 -9.69 17.90 2.40
N GLU A 37 -9.73 17.06 3.42
CA GLU A 37 -8.97 15.81 3.49
C GLU A 37 -9.91 14.60 3.62
N LYS A 38 -10.21 14.00 2.48
CA LYS A 38 -10.78 12.66 2.41
C LYS A 38 -9.68 11.63 2.72
N THR A 39 -9.37 11.42 4.00
CA THR A 39 -8.54 10.29 4.42
C THR A 39 -9.40 9.03 4.44
N PRO A 40 -9.05 7.97 3.70
CA PRO A 40 -9.81 6.71 3.66
C PRO A 40 -9.53 5.86 4.91
N THR A 41 -9.59 6.42 6.11
CA THR A 41 -8.99 5.84 7.30
C THR A 41 -9.81 4.80 8.02
N ASP A 42 -11.05 4.49 7.62
CA ASP A 42 -11.84 3.51 8.36
C ASP A 42 -12.83 2.76 7.46
N THR A 43 -12.43 1.57 7.01
CA THR A 43 -13.34 0.72 6.22
C THR A 43 -14.58 0.31 7.01
N PHE A 44 -14.54 0.34 8.35
CA PHE A 44 -15.70 0.15 9.23
C PHE A 44 -16.77 1.25 9.10
N ARG A 45 -16.44 2.41 8.53
CA ARG A 45 -17.44 3.43 8.20
C ARG A 45 -18.35 3.02 7.04
N TYR A 46 -17.96 2.05 6.26
CA TYR A 46 -18.61 1.68 5.02
C TYR A 46 -19.44 0.39 5.09
N ILE A 47 -19.24 -0.41 6.13
CA ILE A 47 -20.06 -1.59 6.41
C ILE A 47 -20.15 -1.76 7.93
N SER A 48 -21.36 -1.97 8.44
CA SER A 48 -21.50 -2.25 9.88
C SER A 48 -20.88 -3.59 10.25
N ALA A 49 -20.38 -3.71 11.48
CA ALA A 49 -19.84 -4.98 11.99
C ALA A 49 -20.85 -6.11 11.84
N ILE A 50 -22.13 -5.85 12.13
CA ILE A 50 -23.23 -6.82 12.03
C ILE A 50 -23.39 -7.32 10.60
N GLU A 51 -23.42 -6.43 9.61
CA GLU A 51 -23.57 -6.81 8.21
C GLU A 51 -22.33 -7.55 7.69
N ASN A 52 -21.13 -7.14 8.09
CA ASN A 52 -19.91 -7.82 7.73
C ASN A 52 -19.87 -9.25 8.29
N GLU A 53 -20.22 -9.45 9.56
CA GLU A 53 -20.32 -10.77 10.17
C GLU A 53 -21.42 -11.62 9.52
N ARG A 54 -22.57 -11.05 9.18
CA ARG A 54 -23.62 -11.74 8.44
C ARG A 54 -23.09 -12.25 7.09
N ARG A 55 -22.37 -11.43 6.34
CA ARG A 55 -21.77 -11.81 5.06
C ARG A 55 -20.70 -12.89 5.23
N LEU A 56 -19.85 -12.77 6.24
CA LEU A 56 -18.85 -13.79 6.56
C LEU A 56 -19.49 -15.13 6.91
N GLY A 57 -20.55 -15.13 7.73
CA GLY A 57 -21.32 -16.32 8.08
C GLY A 57 -21.99 -16.97 6.86
N ALA A 58 -22.39 -16.18 5.86
CA ALA A 58 -22.91 -16.67 4.59
C ALA A 58 -21.82 -17.15 3.60
N GLY A 59 -20.54 -17.16 4.01
CA GLY A 59 -19.42 -17.63 3.19
C GLY A 59 -18.92 -16.63 2.13
N ALA A 60 -19.28 -15.35 2.25
CA ALA A 60 -18.81 -14.33 1.31
C ALA A 60 -17.28 -14.27 1.25
N PRO A 61 -16.69 -14.00 0.08
CA PRO A 61 -15.25 -13.76 -0.04
C PRO A 61 -14.87 -12.52 0.78
N TYR A 62 -13.67 -12.55 1.35
CA TYR A 62 -13.15 -11.44 2.16
C TYR A 62 -11.69 -11.13 1.88
N ALA A 63 -11.30 -9.90 2.17
CA ALA A 63 -9.91 -9.49 2.28
C ALA A 63 -9.52 -9.37 3.75
N ILE A 64 -8.27 -9.65 4.08
CA ILE A 64 -7.65 -9.32 5.37
C ILE A 64 -7.03 -7.94 5.23
N ARG A 65 -7.49 -7.00 6.06
CA ARG A 65 -7.03 -5.61 6.05
C ARG A 65 -6.30 -5.27 7.33
N LEU A 66 -5.36 -4.33 7.21
CA LEU A 66 -4.70 -3.68 8.34
C LEU A 66 -5.60 -2.54 8.83
N HIS A 67 -5.90 -2.53 10.12
CA HIS A 67 -6.58 -1.41 10.76
C HIS A 67 -5.58 -0.25 10.92
N MET A 68 -5.58 0.69 9.98
CA MET A 68 -4.58 1.76 9.90
C MET A 68 -4.53 2.60 11.17
N GLY A 69 -5.67 3.03 11.70
CA GLY A 69 -5.70 3.84 12.91
C GLY A 69 -5.10 3.16 14.15
N ALA A 70 -5.32 1.84 14.31
CA ALA A 70 -4.70 1.08 15.40
C ALA A 70 -3.20 0.87 15.16
N ALA A 71 -2.81 0.60 13.92
CA ALA A 71 -1.42 0.42 13.52
C ALA A 71 -0.57 1.67 13.79
N LEU A 72 -1.08 2.85 13.43
CA LEU A 72 -0.42 4.14 13.68
C LEU A 72 -0.28 4.47 15.16
N LYS A 73 -1.30 4.18 15.96
CA LYS A 73 -1.22 4.37 17.42
C LYS A 73 -0.13 3.51 18.06
N LEU A 74 0.10 2.31 17.52
CA LEU A 74 1.14 1.41 18.00
C LEU A 74 2.53 1.79 17.49
N ALA A 75 2.64 2.15 16.21
CA ALA A 75 3.92 2.44 15.56
C ALA A 75 4.48 3.83 15.88
N GLY A 76 3.62 4.82 16.19
CA GLY A 76 4.02 6.21 16.39
C GLY A 76 4.52 6.89 15.12
N ASN A 77 5.30 7.96 15.30
CA ASN A 77 5.88 8.70 14.18
C ASN A 77 7.08 7.96 13.58
N LEU A 78 7.02 7.66 12.32
CA LEU A 78 8.02 6.91 11.61
C LEU A 78 8.73 7.76 10.56
N LYS A 79 10.02 7.47 10.36
CA LYS A 79 10.85 8.09 9.34
C LYS A 79 11.56 7.01 8.52
N TRP A 80 11.96 7.37 7.30
CA TRP A 80 12.78 6.57 6.40
C TRP A 80 13.67 7.48 5.57
N TYR A 81 14.72 6.94 4.97
CA TYR A 81 15.69 7.71 4.21
C TYR A 81 15.65 7.36 2.73
N ASP A 82 15.67 8.39 1.89
CA ASP A 82 15.77 8.27 0.44
C ASP A 82 17.02 8.98 -0.07
N CYS A 83 17.80 8.33 -0.92
CA CYS A 83 19.06 8.89 -1.43
C CYS A 83 18.88 10.16 -2.28
N GLU A 84 17.71 10.31 -2.94
CA GLU A 84 17.39 11.49 -3.77
C GLU A 84 16.63 12.57 -2.99
N HIS A 85 15.80 12.19 -2.01
CA HIS A 85 14.86 13.08 -1.34
C HIS A 85 15.23 13.36 0.13
N GLY A 86 16.28 12.69 0.67
CA GLY A 86 16.67 12.81 2.07
C GLY A 86 15.72 12.12 3.05
N GLU A 87 15.72 12.57 4.31
CA GLU A 87 14.84 12.04 5.35
C GLU A 87 13.38 12.37 5.05
N GLN A 88 12.53 11.35 5.10
CA GLN A 88 11.09 11.42 4.84
C GLN A 88 10.30 11.04 6.08
N ILE A 89 9.21 11.75 6.36
CA ILE A 89 8.22 11.34 7.36
C ILE A 89 7.27 10.34 6.68
N ALA A 90 6.99 9.23 7.36
CA ALA A 90 6.02 8.26 6.85
C ALA A 90 4.58 8.74 7.13
N GLU A 91 3.75 8.72 6.11
CA GLU A 91 2.34 9.14 6.14
C GLU A 91 1.44 8.00 5.60
N PRO A 92 1.48 6.80 6.24
CA PRO A 92 0.74 5.64 5.75
C PRO A 92 -0.78 5.80 5.87
N GLU A 93 -1.28 6.71 6.70
CA GLU A 93 -2.70 7.05 6.86
C GLU A 93 -3.37 7.47 5.54
N THR A 94 -2.62 8.06 4.61
CA THR A 94 -3.12 8.47 3.29
C THR A 94 -3.65 7.30 2.44
N PHE A 95 -3.25 6.07 2.79
CA PHE A 95 -3.70 4.85 2.11
C PHE A 95 -4.94 4.21 2.74
N GLY A 96 -5.33 4.67 3.95
CA GLY A 96 -6.38 4.01 4.72
C GLY A 96 -6.07 2.55 5.05
N ASP A 97 -7.10 1.76 5.32
CA ASP A 97 -6.97 0.34 5.65
C ASP A 97 -6.54 -0.49 4.44
N ILE A 98 -5.27 -0.82 4.37
CA ILE A 98 -4.70 -1.57 3.26
C ILE A 98 -5.04 -3.06 3.30
N VAL A 99 -5.15 -3.67 2.12
CA VAL A 99 -5.29 -5.13 1.99
C VAL A 99 -3.92 -5.80 2.15
N LEU A 100 -3.82 -6.74 3.09
CA LEU A 100 -2.61 -7.55 3.30
C LEU A 100 -2.73 -8.96 2.74
N ALA A 101 -3.96 -9.51 2.65
CA ALA A 101 -4.23 -10.80 2.04
C ALA A 101 -5.68 -10.88 1.55
N ARG A 102 -5.97 -11.87 0.70
CA ARG A 102 -7.31 -12.23 0.27
C ARG A 102 -7.46 -13.75 0.31
N LYS A 103 -8.70 -14.23 0.25
CA LYS A 103 -8.97 -15.68 0.24
C LYS A 103 -8.26 -16.40 -0.92
N ASP A 104 -8.17 -15.76 -2.07
CA ASP A 104 -7.55 -16.26 -3.32
C ASP A 104 -6.04 -15.98 -3.41
N ILE A 105 -5.54 -14.97 -2.69
CA ILE A 105 -4.14 -14.55 -2.70
C ILE A 105 -3.65 -14.38 -1.26
N ALA A 106 -2.76 -15.26 -0.85
CA ALA A 106 -2.31 -15.38 0.55
C ALA A 106 -1.58 -14.14 1.09
N THR A 107 -1.09 -13.25 0.22
CA THR A 107 -0.35 -12.05 0.63
C THR A 107 -0.48 -10.94 -0.41
N SER A 108 -0.37 -9.69 0.03
CA SER A 108 -0.28 -8.51 -0.84
C SER A 108 1.16 -8.21 -1.22
N TYR A 109 1.34 -7.42 -2.29
CA TYR A 109 2.65 -6.90 -2.67
C TYR A 109 3.38 -6.22 -1.51
N HIS A 110 2.70 -5.32 -0.79
CA HIS A 110 3.32 -4.59 0.32
C HIS A 110 3.86 -5.52 1.41
N LEU A 111 3.09 -6.53 1.80
CA LEU A 111 3.53 -7.46 2.83
C LEU A 111 4.65 -8.38 2.32
N SER A 112 4.53 -8.89 1.10
CA SER A 112 5.54 -9.80 0.53
C SER A 112 6.89 -9.10 0.39
N VAL A 113 6.93 -7.95 -0.30
CA VAL A 113 8.20 -7.27 -0.58
C VAL A 113 8.91 -6.84 0.71
N THR A 114 8.15 -6.35 1.70
CA THR A 114 8.72 -5.95 3.00
C THR A 114 9.38 -7.12 3.74
N ILE A 115 8.76 -8.30 3.69
CA ILE A 115 9.31 -9.50 4.34
C ILE A 115 10.46 -10.07 3.53
N ASP A 116 10.34 -10.13 2.21
CA ASP A 116 11.37 -10.68 1.32
C ASP A 116 12.65 -9.87 1.39
N ASP A 117 12.56 -8.53 1.37
CA ASP A 117 13.69 -7.63 1.53
C ASP A 117 14.41 -7.86 2.87
N ALA A 118 13.65 -8.02 3.96
CA ALA A 118 14.21 -8.28 5.28
C ALA A 118 14.92 -9.64 5.36
N ILE A 119 14.29 -10.72 4.82
CA ILE A 119 14.87 -12.07 4.81
C ILE A 119 16.15 -12.12 3.97
N GLN A 120 16.17 -11.40 2.84
CA GLN A 120 17.32 -11.31 1.95
C GLN A 120 18.42 -10.38 2.46
N GLY A 121 18.19 -9.67 3.57
CA GLY A 121 19.15 -8.72 4.12
C GLY A 121 19.39 -7.52 3.20
N ILE A 122 18.37 -7.07 2.48
CA ILE A 122 18.46 -5.90 1.58
C ILE A 122 18.70 -4.65 2.42
N THR A 123 19.80 -3.96 2.13
CA THR A 123 20.20 -2.72 2.81
C THR A 123 19.78 -1.48 2.05
N ARG A 124 19.51 -1.60 0.73
CA ARG A 124 19.04 -0.49 -0.11
C ARG A 124 18.07 -1.00 -1.18
N VAL A 125 16.90 -0.37 -1.25
CA VAL A 125 15.87 -0.64 -2.27
C VAL A 125 15.94 0.42 -3.36
N THR A 126 16.30 0.05 -4.58
CA THR A 126 16.30 0.94 -5.75
C THR A 126 15.10 0.64 -6.64
N ARG A 127 14.27 1.66 -6.93
CA ARG A 127 13.06 1.51 -7.75
C ARG A 127 12.58 2.84 -8.34
N GLY A 128 11.58 2.81 -9.20
CA GLY A 128 11.01 4.02 -9.81
C GLY A 128 10.25 4.89 -8.80
N ASN A 129 10.27 6.18 -9.02
CA ASN A 129 9.62 7.19 -8.17
C ASN A 129 8.09 7.02 -8.06
N ASP A 130 7.46 6.27 -8.96
CA ASP A 130 6.04 5.91 -8.88
C ASP A 130 5.71 4.99 -7.67
N LEU A 131 6.71 4.34 -7.08
CA LEU A 131 6.58 3.52 -5.89
C LEU A 131 6.99 4.24 -4.60
N LEU A 132 7.42 5.50 -4.66
CA LEU A 132 7.76 6.29 -3.48
C LEU A 132 6.61 6.33 -2.46
N PRO A 133 5.34 6.56 -2.85
CA PRO A 133 4.24 6.55 -1.88
C PRO A 133 4.08 5.21 -1.16
N ALA A 134 4.36 4.08 -1.82
CA ALA A 134 4.27 2.77 -1.20
C ALA A 134 5.27 2.56 -0.05
N THR A 135 6.35 3.36 0.00
CA THR A 135 7.37 3.28 1.06
C THR A 135 6.81 3.63 2.44
N HIS A 136 5.83 4.52 2.50
CA HIS A 136 5.13 4.85 3.75
C HIS A 136 4.50 3.59 4.39
N ILE A 137 3.88 2.74 3.56
CA ILE A 137 3.30 1.46 4.00
C ILE A 137 4.39 0.46 4.37
N HIS A 138 5.45 0.35 3.57
CA HIS A 138 6.55 -0.57 3.87
C HIS A 138 7.22 -0.22 5.19
N ARG A 139 7.45 1.08 5.45
CA ARG A 139 8.03 1.54 6.71
C ARG A 139 7.15 1.20 7.92
N LEU A 140 5.82 1.37 7.79
CA LEU A 140 4.87 0.95 8.82
C LEU A 140 4.93 -0.56 9.08
N LEU A 141 4.93 -1.37 8.03
CA LEU A 141 5.01 -2.83 8.16
C LEU A 141 6.34 -3.28 8.76
N GLN A 142 7.45 -2.63 8.42
CA GLN A 142 8.77 -2.90 9.04
C GLN A 142 8.72 -2.69 10.54
N GLU A 143 8.15 -1.57 11.00
CA GLU A 143 8.00 -1.28 12.43
C GLU A 143 7.16 -2.33 13.15
N LEU A 144 5.94 -2.57 12.67
CA LEU A 144 5.01 -3.51 13.28
C LEU A 144 5.51 -4.96 13.31
N LEU A 145 6.35 -5.31 12.35
CA LEU A 145 6.94 -6.65 12.24
C LEU A 145 8.32 -6.77 12.88
N GLU A 146 8.88 -5.64 13.38
CA GLU A 146 10.24 -5.54 13.94
C GLU A 146 11.30 -6.00 12.92
N LEU A 147 11.16 -5.52 11.67
CA LEU A 147 12.08 -5.78 10.58
C LEU A 147 13.05 -4.62 10.38
N PRO A 148 14.25 -4.87 9.83
CA PRO A 148 15.17 -3.79 9.49
C PRO A 148 14.56 -2.86 8.45
N THR A 149 14.93 -1.56 8.52
CA THR A 149 14.54 -0.55 7.55
C THR A 149 15.70 -0.31 6.60
N PRO A 150 15.60 -0.65 5.30
CA PRO A 150 16.63 -0.32 4.32
C PRO A 150 16.60 1.17 3.97
N ASP A 151 17.70 1.69 3.41
CA ASP A 151 17.66 2.92 2.64
C ASP A 151 16.87 2.74 1.36
N TYR A 152 16.34 3.83 0.83
CA TYR A 152 15.63 3.84 -0.46
C TYR A 152 16.33 4.74 -1.46
N HIS A 153 16.18 4.40 -2.74
CA HIS A 153 16.60 5.23 -3.86
C HIS A 153 15.50 5.20 -4.92
N HIS A 154 14.67 6.24 -4.93
CA HIS A 154 13.61 6.37 -5.91
C HIS A 154 14.10 7.19 -7.11
N HIS A 155 14.54 6.50 -8.17
CA HIS A 155 15.02 7.15 -9.38
C HIS A 155 13.86 7.72 -10.21
N LYS A 156 14.15 8.77 -11.00
CA LYS A 156 13.18 9.37 -11.93
C LYS A 156 12.65 8.35 -12.93
N MET A 157 11.38 8.49 -13.29
CA MET A 157 10.77 7.64 -14.30
C MET A 157 11.42 7.88 -15.66
N ILE A 158 11.75 6.79 -16.35
CA ILE A 158 12.22 6.84 -17.73
C ILE A 158 11.02 6.98 -18.65
N THR A 159 10.99 8.04 -19.44
CA THR A 159 9.92 8.37 -20.37
C THR A 159 10.44 8.39 -21.81
N ASP A 160 9.53 8.25 -22.76
CA ASP A 160 9.82 8.51 -24.16
C ASP A 160 9.90 10.03 -24.43
N LYS A 161 10.18 10.40 -25.70
CA LYS A 161 10.27 11.79 -26.15
C LYS A 161 8.96 12.60 -25.99
N ASN A 162 7.84 11.92 -25.76
CA ASN A 162 6.53 12.53 -25.52
C ASN A 162 6.19 12.62 -24.03
N GLY A 163 7.13 12.25 -23.14
CA GLY A 163 6.91 12.20 -21.69
C GLY A 163 6.10 10.98 -21.23
N LEU A 164 5.81 10.02 -22.09
CA LEU A 164 5.06 8.83 -21.74
C LEU A 164 6.01 7.80 -21.10
N ARG A 165 5.62 7.26 -19.93
CA ARG A 165 6.38 6.23 -19.21
C ARG A 165 6.65 5.02 -20.11
N LEU A 166 7.91 4.57 -20.16
CA LEU A 166 8.27 3.31 -20.80
C LEU A 166 7.68 2.14 -20.01
N ALA A 167 6.75 1.42 -20.62
CA ALA A 167 6.09 0.27 -20.00
C ALA A 167 5.65 -0.74 -21.05
N LYS A 168 5.62 -2.03 -20.69
CA LYS A 168 5.17 -3.11 -21.60
C LYS A 168 3.78 -2.88 -22.18
N ARG A 169 2.86 -2.33 -21.37
CA ARG A 169 1.50 -1.99 -21.84
C ARG A 169 1.46 -0.92 -22.93
N ASN A 170 2.48 -0.05 -22.98
CA ASN A 170 2.61 1.02 -23.97
C ASN A 170 3.42 0.55 -25.20
N LYS A 171 3.76 -0.74 -25.30
CA LYS A 171 4.61 -1.31 -26.37
C LYS A 171 5.91 -0.54 -26.55
N SER A 172 6.45 -0.01 -25.45
CA SER A 172 7.71 0.73 -25.47
C SER A 172 8.87 -0.18 -25.85
N SER A 173 9.86 0.36 -26.60
CA SER A 173 11.05 -0.38 -27.01
C SER A 173 11.76 -0.99 -25.79
N THR A 174 12.15 -2.24 -25.92
CA THR A 174 12.95 -2.92 -24.91
C THR A 174 14.43 -2.56 -25.07
N LEU A 175 15.22 -2.69 -24.01
CA LEU A 175 16.68 -2.53 -24.09
C LEU A 175 17.31 -3.43 -25.17
N GLN A 176 16.75 -4.63 -25.38
CA GLN A 176 17.21 -5.56 -26.41
C GLN A 176 16.93 -5.04 -27.82
N GLU A 177 15.78 -4.42 -28.05
CA GLU A 177 15.44 -3.78 -29.32
C GLU A 177 16.30 -2.55 -29.58
N MET A 178 16.50 -1.70 -28.57
CA MET A 178 17.39 -0.55 -28.63
C MET A 178 18.83 -0.96 -29.01
N LYS A 179 19.35 -2.01 -28.36
CA LYS A 179 20.66 -2.56 -28.70
C LYS A 179 20.74 -3.09 -30.14
N LYS A 180 19.69 -3.77 -30.62
CA LYS A 180 19.63 -4.26 -32.02
C LYS A 180 19.56 -3.14 -33.06
N SER A 181 18.92 -2.01 -32.69
CA SER A 181 18.82 -0.81 -33.56
C SER A 181 20.04 0.11 -33.49
N GLY A 182 21.09 -0.26 -32.75
CA GLY A 182 22.33 0.52 -32.62
C GLY A 182 22.20 1.77 -31.75
N GLN A 183 21.16 1.88 -30.97
CA GLN A 183 21.02 2.93 -29.96
C GLN A 183 21.80 2.50 -28.72
N ASN A 184 22.91 3.18 -28.44
CA ASN A 184 23.69 3.04 -27.20
C ASN A 184 23.20 4.00 -26.14
#